data_6202a72c530455609f943458b46be612
#
_entry.id   6202a72c530455609f943458b46be612
#
_cell.length_a   1.000
_cell.length_b   1.000
_cell.length_c   1.000
_cell.angle_alpha   90.00
_cell.angle_beta   90.00
_cell.angle_gamma   90.00
#
_symmetry.space_group_name_H-M   'P 1'
#
loop_
_entity.id
_entity.type
_entity.pdbx_description
1 polymer ?
#
loop_
_entity_poly.entity_id
_entity_poly.type
_entity_poly.pdbx_seq_one_letter_code
_entity_poly.pdbx_strand_id
1 'polypeptide(L)'
;MSDGTGRELLRAAPGVARIAAATGWRGARSVAAAYRRAAVGFAREVLDAEPPSDSAPPRREPPDFSTAALRRRGEELLRESADVTLDRDSHPAYMRILDALAPDEARILRFLAHSGAQPSVDVRSGLPLASELIAQGRTMLAEEAGCRHADRVYAYLNNLHRLGLIWFLREPLREASRYQVLEAQPEVVEELKRGGRTARTVRRSIVLTPFGEDFCATCLPLEDSGEPPETDPA
;
A
#
# COMPACT_ATOMS: atom_id res chain seq x y z
N MET A 1 -4.48 -3.32 47.78
CA MET A 1 -3.95 -2.25 46.92
C MET A 1 -3.91 -2.84 45.51
N SER A 2 -5.00 -2.72 44.76
CA SER A 2 -5.09 -3.13 43.34
C SER A 2 -6.34 -2.49 42.75
N ASP A 3 -6.21 -1.24 42.32
CA ASP A 3 -7.33 -0.51 41.72
C ASP A 3 -6.83 0.41 40.57
N GLY A 4 -6.02 -0.14 39.67
CA GLY A 4 -5.40 0.62 38.59
C GLY A 4 -5.75 0.18 37.14
N THR A 5 -6.21 -1.05 36.95
CA THR A 5 -6.30 -1.65 35.60
C THR A 5 -7.65 -1.41 34.90
N GLY A 6 -8.67 -1.03 35.62
CA GLY A 6 -10.03 -0.81 35.05
C GLY A 6 -10.24 0.56 34.41
N ARG A 7 -9.39 1.53 34.64
CA ARG A 7 -9.58 2.92 34.17
C ARG A 7 -8.90 3.25 32.84
N GLU A 8 -7.95 2.46 32.38
CA GLU A 8 -7.24 2.73 31.10
C GLU A 8 -8.00 2.17 29.88
N LEU A 9 -8.77 1.11 30.03
CA LEU A 9 -9.54 0.53 28.90
C LEU A 9 -10.73 1.38 28.45
N LEU A 10 -11.17 2.36 29.26
CA LEU A 10 -12.26 3.28 28.91
C LEU A 10 -11.82 4.51 28.12
N ARG A 11 -10.52 4.72 27.91
CA ARG A 11 -10.00 5.88 27.15
C ARG A 11 -9.82 5.64 25.65
N ALA A 12 -9.95 4.41 25.17
CA ALA A 12 -9.65 4.07 23.77
C ALA A 12 -10.84 4.12 22.79
N ALA A 13 -12.04 4.54 23.19
CA ALA A 13 -13.20 4.56 22.31
C ALA A 13 -13.98 5.89 22.28
N PRO A 14 -13.37 7.01 21.83
CA PRO A 14 -14.12 8.26 21.65
C PRO A 14 -14.92 8.33 20.33
N GLY A 15 -14.77 7.35 19.41
CA GLY A 15 -15.37 7.41 18.06
C GLY A 15 -16.84 6.96 18.02
N VAL A 16 -17.23 5.98 18.80
CA VAL A 16 -18.58 5.36 18.74
C VAL A 16 -19.66 6.23 19.40
N ALA A 17 -19.30 7.01 20.40
CA ALA A 17 -20.24 7.90 21.09
C ALA A 17 -20.68 9.11 20.25
N ARG A 18 -19.89 9.55 19.28
CA ARG A 18 -20.23 10.69 18.42
C ARG A 18 -21.21 10.36 17.30
N ILE A 19 -21.22 9.12 16.82
CA ILE A 19 -22.12 8.67 15.74
C ILE A 19 -23.55 8.48 16.27
N ALA A 20 -23.71 8.05 17.53
CA ALA A 20 -25.02 7.86 18.15
C ALA A 20 -25.76 9.18 18.45
N ALA A 21 -25.05 10.28 18.62
CA ALA A 21 -25.63 11.60 18.89
C ALA A 21 -26.15 12.32 17.63
N ALA A 22 -25.68 11.95 16.45
CA ALA A 22 -26.01 12.63 15.20
C ALA A 22 -27.25 12.07 14.48
N THR A 23 -27.72 10.86 14.83
CA THR A 23 -28.78 10.18 14.06
C THR A 23 -30.13 10.02 14.79
N GLY A 24 -30.32 10.53 16.01
CA GLY A 24 -31.65 10.59 16.70
C GLY A 24 -32.39 9.25 16.81
N TRP A 25 -31.67 8.12 16.81
CA TRP A 25 -32.27 6.80 16.65
C TRP A 25 -32.77 6.20 17.98
N ARG A 26 -34.04 5.86 18.03
CA ARG A 26 -34.67 5.20 19.20
C ARG A 26 -34.17 3.77 19.49
N GLY A 27 -33.26 3.23 18.65
CA GLY A 27 -32.65 1.90 18.78
C GLY A 27 -31.36 1.83 19.61
N ALA A 28 -30.82 2.95 20.08
CA ALA A 28 -29.50 2.99 20.74
C ALA A 28 -29.45 2.17 22.06
N ARG A 29 -30.58 1.93 22.72
CA ARG A 29 -30.67 1.11 23.96
C ARG A 29 -30.48 -0.39 23.70
N SER A 30 -30.96 -0.89 22.56
CA SER A 30 -30.88 -2.32 22.20
C SER A 30 -29.44 -2.69 21.74
N VAL A 31 -28.76 -1.80 21.03
CA VAL A 31 -27.39 -2.02 20.57
C VAL A 31 -26.40 -2.00 21.74
N ALA A 32 -26.57 -1.08 22.68
CA ALA A 32 -25.74 -1.02 23.88
C ALA A 32 -25.92 -2.22 24.81
N ALA A 33 -27.14 -2.80 24.86
CA ALA A 33 -27.43 -4.01 25.63
C ALA A 33 -26.89 -5.28 24.96
N ALA A 34 -26.90 -5.33 23.64
CA ALA A 34 -26.28 -6.41 22.86
C ALA A 34 -24.74 -6.39 22.98
N TYR A 35 -24.15 -5.22 22.92
CA TYR A 35 -22.68 -5.05 23.06
C TYR A 35 -22.18 -5.42 24.47
N ARG A 36 -22.97 -5.06 25.53
CA ARG A 36 -22.61 -5.46 26.89
C ARG A 36 -22.74 -6.99 27.09
N ARG A 37 -23.73 -7.64 26.50
CA ARG A 37 -23.86 -9.10 26.57
C ARG A 37 -22.73 -9.82 25.82
N ALA A 38 -22.37 -9.34 24.65
CA ALA A 38 -21.23 -9.87 23.89
C ALA A 38 -19.88 -9.67 24.61
N ALA A 39 -19.66 -8.49 25.21
CA ALA A 39 -18.44 -8.21 25.97
C ALA A 39 -18.32 -9.05 27.26
N VAL A 40 -19.42 -9.29 27.95
CA VAL A 40 -19.46 -10.16 29.15
C VAL A 40 -19.29 -11.63 28.77
N GLY A 41 -19.86 -12.06 27.62
CA GLY A 41 -19.67 -13.42 27.08
C GLY A 41 -18.21 -13.68 26.72
N PHE A 42 -17.61 -12.77 26.00
CA PHE A 42 -16.19 -12.86 25.62
C PHE A 42 -15.24 -12.83 26.84
N ALA A 43 -15.51 -11.97 27.82
CA ALA A 43 -14.72 -11.93 29.06
C ALA A 43 -14.82 -13.22 29.88
N ARG A 44 -15.99 -13.89 29.85
CA ARG A 44 -16.17 -15.16 30.55
C ARG A 44 -15.45 -16.30 29.84
N GLU A 45 -15.50 -16.34 28.51
CA GLU A 45 -14.82 -17.34 27.68
C GLU A 45 -13.29 -17.24 27.80
N VAL A 46 -12.76 -16.01 27.93
CA VAL A 46 -11.31 -15.77 28.15
C VAL A 46 -10.88 -16.11 29.59
N LEU A 47 -11.78 -15.98 30.58
CA LEU A 47 -11.47 -16.29 31.97
C LEU A 47 -11.63 -17.77 32.30
N ASP A 48 -12.50 -18.51 31.58
CA ASP A 48 -12.70 -19.94 31.76
C ASP A 48 -11.79 -20.79 30.82
N ALA A 49 -11.00 -20.15 29.94
CA ALA A 49 -10.00 -20.85 29.15
C ALA A 49 -8.88 -21.33 30.09
N GLU A 50 -8.72 -22.66 30.22
CA GLU A 50 -7.57 -23.25 30.88
C GLU A 50 -6.27 -22.63 30.32
N PRO A 51 -5.29 -22.29 31.17
CA PRO A 51 -4.02 -21.79 30.67
C PRO A 51 -3.43 -22.83 29.71
N PRO A 52 -2.98 -22.42 28.52
CA PRO A 52 -2.39 -23.37 27.57
C PRO A 52 -1.23 -24.08 28.27
N SER A 53 -1.31 -25.41 28.25
CA SER A 53 -0.24 -26.28 28.77
C SER A 53 1.10 -25.81 28.27
N ASP A 54 2.12 -25.93 29.10
CA ASP A 54 3.49 -25.40 29.09
C ASP A 54 4.35 -25.70 27.83
N SER A 55 3.73 -25.81 26.66
CA SER A 55 4.35 -25.93 25.34
C SER A 55 4.21 -24.63 24.53
N ALA A 56 4.46 -23.48 25.16
CA ALA A 56 4.62 -22.24 24.41
C ALA A 56 5.80 -22.43 23.44
N PRO A 57 5.62 -22.15 22.13
CA PRO A 57 6.73 -22.21 21.18
C PRO A 57 7.87 -21.32 21.71
N PRO A 58 9.14 -21.74 21.52
CA PRO A 58 10.28 -21.00 22.06
C PRO A 58 10.16 -19.54 21.66
N ARG A 59 10.13 -18.66 22.63
CA ARG A 59 10.12 -17.20 22.38
C ARG A 59 11.34 -16.93 21.53
N ARG A 60 11.10 -16.53 20.28
CA ARG A 60 12.18 -15.98 19.43
C ARG A 60 12.74 -14.78 20.18
N GLU A 61 14.00 -14.88 20.58
CA GLU A 61 14.69 -13.73 21.13
C GLU A 61 14.56 -12.56 20.16
N PRO A 62 14.31 -11.35 20.67
CA PRO A 62 14.24 -10.17 19.81
C PRO A 62 15.57 -10.05 19.05
N PRO A 63 15.55 -9.69 17.76
CA PRO A 63 16.76 -9.56 16.98
C PRO A 63 17.71 -8.56 17.64
N ASP A 64 18.99 -8.95 17.76
CA ASP A 64 20.05 -8.08 18.29
C ASP A 64 20.41 -7.02 17.23
N PHE A 65 20.02 -5.78 17.48
CA PHE A 65 20.34 -4.61 16.65
C PHE A 65 21.58 -3.86 17.14
N SER A 66 22.43 -4.46 17.99
CA SER A 66 23.69 -3.84 18.38
C SER A 66 24.59 -3.57 17.17
N THR A 67 25.41 -2.53 17.26
CA THR A 67 26.39 -2.20 16.21
C THR A 67 27.30 -3.38 15.87
N ALA A 68 27.63 -4.20 16.89
CA ALA A 68 28.46 -5.39 16.69
C ALA A 68 27.72 -6.47 15.88
N ALA A 69 26.42 -6.70 16.16
CA ALA A 69 25.59 -7.65 15.42
C ALA A 69 25.39 -7.19 13.97
N LEU A 70 25.14 -5.89 13.75
CA LEU A 70 25.00 -5.33 12.41
C LEU A 70 26.31 -5.47 11.59
N ARG A 71 27.46 -5.21 12.20
CA ARG A 71 28.75 -5.39 11.53
C ARG A 71 29.03 -6.83 11.19
N ARG A 72 28.79 -7.77 12.11
CA ARG A 72 28.94 -9.21 11.82
C ARG A 72 28.08 -9.64 10.62
N ARG A 73 26.81 -9.18 10.59
CA ARG A 73 25.93 -9.49 9.45
C ARG A 73 26.44 -8.89 8.14
N GLY A 74 27.01 -7.69 8.17
CA GLY A 74 27.68 -7.06 7.01
C GLY A 74 28.90 -7.88 6.54
N GLU A 75 29.72 -8.36 7.46
CA GLU A 75 30.89 -9.21 7.16
C GLU A 75 30.47 -10.56 6.55
N GLU A 76 29.36 -11.15 7.04
CA GLU A 76 28.80 -12.38 6.46
C GLU A 76 28.36 -12.14 5.02
N LEU A 77 27.64 -11.05 4.73
CA LEU A 77 27.22 -10.71 3.37
C LEU A 77 28.40 -10.50 2.44
N LEU A 78 29.47 -9.82 2.89
CA LEU A 78 30.68 -9.64 2.10
C LEU A 78 31.39 -10.99 1.82
N ARG A 79 31.38 -11.90 2.79
CA ARG A 79 31.94 -13.24 2.61
C ARG A 79 31.11 -14.07 1.64
N GLU A 80 29.77 -14.03 1.77
CA GLU A 80 28.84 -14.66 0.82
C GLU A 80 29.03 -14.13 -0.60
N SER A 81 29.28 -12.81 -0.76
CA SER A 81 29.51 -12.21 -2.09
C SER A 81 30.83 -12.64 -2.76
N ALA A 82 31.80 -13.10 -1.98
CA ALA A 82 33.06 -13.62 -2.49
C ALA A 82 33.02 -15.10 -2.86
N ASP A 83 31.93 -15.79 -2.49
CA ASP A 83 31.74 -17.21 -2.79
C ASP A 83 31.07 -17.36 -4.17
N VAL A 84 31.85 -17.71 -5.17
CA VAL A 84 31.39 -17.90 -6.55
C VAL A 84 30.52 -19.17 -6.73
N THR A 85 30.37 -19.98 -5.71
CA THR A 85 29.51 -21.18 -5.74
C THR A 85 28.09 -20.88 -5.24
N LEU A 86 27.88 -19.73 -4.57
CA LEU A 86 26.58 -19.27 -4.10
C LEU A 86 25.85 -18.55 -5.24
N ASP A 87 25.19 -19.33 -6.09
CA ASP A 87 24.26 -18.81 -7.08
C ASP A 87 22.89 -18.60 -6.43
N ARG A 88 22.38 -17.35 -6.45
CA ARG A 88 21.04 -17.03 -5.99
C ARG A 88 20.25 -16.53 -7.20
N ASP A 89 19.31 -17.34 -7.64
CA ASP A 89 18.44 -17.07 -8.79
C ASP A 89 17.60 -15.81 -8.63
N SER A 90 17.46 -15.26 -7.42
CA SER A 90 16.63 -14.09 -7.16
C SER A 90 17.13 -13.25 -5.99
N HIS A 91 16.78 -11.97 -6.01
CA HIS A 91 17.12 -11.05 -4.93
C HIS A 91 16.39 -11.40 -3.63
N PRO A 92 17.08 -11.49 -2.45
CA PRO A 92 16.48 -11.93 -1.19
C PRO A 92 15.39 -11.00 -0.63
N ALA A 93 15.23 -9.79 -1.17
CA ALA A 93 14.14 -8.88 -0.81
C ALA A 93 12.81 -9.25 -1.48
N TYR A 94 12.79 -10.04 -2.56
CA TYR A 94 11.58 -10.25 -3.37
C TYR A 94 10.43 -10.87 -2.58
N MET A 95 10.68 -11.87 -1.76
CA MET A 95 9.65 -12.47 -0.91
C MET A 95 9.01 -11.44 0.03
N ARG A 96 9.83 -10.57 0.67
CA ARG A 96 9.31 -9.52 1.55
C ARG A 96 8.52 -8.46 0.80
N ILE A 97 8.90 -8.18 -0.45
CA ILE A 97 8.17 -7.25 -1.30
C ILE A 97 6.82 -7.86 -1.66
N LEU A 98 6.78 -9.14 -2.08
CA LEU A 98 5.52 -9.85 -2.36
C LEU A 98 4.57 -9.82 -1.15
N ASP A 99 5.08 -10.06 0.06
CA ASP A 99 4.29 -10.00 1.30
C ASP A 99 3.78 -8.58 1.62
N ALA A 100 4.44 -7.55 1.09
CA ALA A 100 4.09 -6.15 1.32
C ALA A 100 3.20 -5.55 0.21
N LEU A 101 2.88 -6.31 -0.84
CA LEU A 101 2.06 -5.86 -1.96
C LEU A 101 0.57 -6.14 -1.74
N ALA A 102 -0.27 -5.16 -2.08
CA ALA A 102 -1.69 -5.38 -2.29
C ALA A 102 -1.94 -6.01 -3.69
N PRO A 103 -3.03 -6.79 -3.87
CA PRO A 103 -3.34 -7.37 -5.20
C PRO A 103 -3.46 -6.35 -6.33
N ASP A 104 -4.00 -5.17 -6.06
CA ASP A 104 -4.12 -4.09 -7.06
C ASP A 104 -2.75 -3.48 -7.41
N GLU A 105 -1.79 -3.47 -6.47
CA GLU A 105 -0.41 -3.04 -6.72
C GLU A 105 0.32 -3.98 -7.68
N ALA A 106 0.09 -5.29 -7.57
CA ALA A 106 0.61 -6.28 -8.51
C ALA A 106 0.03 -6.08 -9.92
N ARG A 107 -1.26 -5.67 -10.06
CA ARG A 107 -1.86 -5.30 -11.34
C ARG A 107 -1.18 -4.07 -11.96
N ILE A 108 -0.93 -3.04 -11.15
CA ILE A 108 -0.22 -1.83 -11.58
C ILE A 108 1.19 -2.18 -12.09
N LEU A 109 1.94 -3.00 -11.34
CA LEU A 109 3.28 -3.44 -11.76
C LEU A 109 3.24 -4.21 -13.07
N ARG A 110 2.33 -5.18 -13.20
CA ARG A 110 2.16 -5.95 -14.44
C ARG A 110 1.80 -5.02 -15.62
N PHE A 111 0.91 -4.07 -15.41
CA PHE A 111 0.54 -3.10 -16.43
C PHE A 111 1.73 -2.22 -16.85
N LEU A 112 2.52 -1.72 -15.89
CA LEU A 112 3.73 -0.95 -16.17
C LEU A 112 4.79 -1.78 -16.93
N ALA A 113 4.92 -3.07 -16.61
CA ALA A 113 5.86 -3.96 -17.29
C ALA A 113 5.48 -4.19 -18.76
N HIS A 114 4.18 -4.26 -19.09
CA HIS A 114 3.70 -4.45 -20.46
C HIS A 114 3.60 -3.16 -21.25
N SER A 115 3.04 -2.12 -20.64
CA SER A 115 2.67 -0.87 -21.32
C SER A 115 3.71 0.22 -21.17
N GLY A 116 4.78 -0.03 -20.40
CA GLY A 116 5.85 0.93 -20.14
C GLY A 116 5.40 2.13 -19.32
N ALA A 117 6.11 3.23 -19.48
CA ALA A 117 5.89 4.46 -18.74
C ALA A 117 4.47 5.02 -18.89
N GLN A 118 3.88 5.51 -17.80
CA GLN A 118 2.53 6.02 -17.75
C GLN A 118 2.48 7.52 -17.45
N PRO A 119 1.51 8.27 -18.03
CA PRO A 119 1.38 9.69 -17.78
C PRO A 119 0.85 9.99 -16.39
N SER A 120 1.35 11.07 -15.81
CA SER A 120 0.73 11.70 -14.64
C SER A 120 0.82 13.21 -14.75
N VAL A 121 -0.07 13.93 -14.07
CA VAL A 121 -0.04 15.39 -14.03
C VAL A 121 -0.19 15.91 -12.61
N ASP A 122 0.54 16.99 -12.33
CA ASP A 122 0.29 17.83 -11.17
C ASP A 122 -0.56 19.03 -11.63
N VAL A 123 -1.54 19.43 -10.83
CA VAL A 123 -2.27 20.69 -11.04
C VAL A 123 -1.67 21.75 -10.11
N ARG A 124 -1.21 22.85 -10.69
CA ARG A 124 -0.58 23.95 -9.97
C ARG A 124 -1.21 25.29 -10.35
N SER A 125 -1.24 26.22 -9.40
CA SER A 125 -1.72 27.59 -9.61
C SER A 125 -0.63 28.60 -9.26
N GLY A 126 -0.71 29.80 -9.81
CA GLY A 126 0.24 30.88 -9.57
C GLY A 126 1.41 30.94 -10.58
N LEU A 127 2.33 31.86 -10.33
CA LEU A 127 3.52 32.06 -11.17
C LEU A 127 4.50 30.89 -11.06
N PRO A 128 5.32 30.61 -12.09
CA PRO A 128 6.22 29.46 -12.09
C PRO A 128 7.17 29.36 -10.88
N LEU A 129 7.66 30.49 -10.37
CA LEU A 129 8.56 30.55 -9.22
C LEU A 129 7.85 30.54 -7.85
N ALA A 130 6.53 30.79 -7.84
CA ALA A 130 5.71 30.87 -6.63
C ALA A 130 4.39 30.10 -6.85
N SER A 131 4.46 28.91 -7.44
CA SER A 131 3.27 28.12 -7.75
C SER A 131 2.85 27.25 -6.57
N GLU A 132 1.57 27.33 -6.23
CA GLU A 132 0.92 26.45 -5.26
C GLU A 132 0.53 25.12 -5.92
N LEU A 133 0.69 24.03 -5.21
CA LEU A 133 0.25 22.70 -5.64
C LEU A 133 -1.22 22.50 -5.25
N ILE A 134 -2.11 22.38 -6.22
CA ILE A 134 -3.54 22.15 -6.03
C ILE A 134 -3.82 20.64 -5.92
N ALA A 135 -3.23 19.86 -6.84
CA ALA A 135 -3.30 18.40 -6.82
C ALA A 135 -2.02 17.80 -7.38
N GLN A 136 -1.64 16.65 -6.86
CA GLN A 136 -0.42 15.94 -7.22
C GLN A 136 -0.71 14.60 -7.87
N GLY A 137 0.03 14.28 -8.93
CA GLY A 137 0.16 12.92 -9.45
C GLY A 137 -1.13 12.33 -10.00
N ARG A 138 -2.04 13.13 -10.58
CA ARG A 138 -3.24 12.60 -11.25
C ARG A 138 -2.84 11.67 -12.38
N THR A 139 -3.46 10.50 -12.45
CA THR A 139 -3.16 9.44 -13.42
C THR A 139 -4.37 8.54 -13.58
N MET A 140 -4.50 7.89 -14.74
CA MET A 140 -5.51 6.86 -15.03
C MET A 140 -4.93 5.44 -14.84
N LEU A 141 -3.75 5.33 -14.25
CA LEU A 141 -3.02 4.07 -14.18
C LEU A 141 -3.80 2.95 -13.47
N ALA A 142 -4.57 3.26 -12.43
CA ALA A 142 -5.34 2.24 -11.71
C ALA A 142 -6.52 1.71 -12.52
N GLU A 143 -7.21 2.58 -13.25
CA GLU A 143 -8.30 2.23 -14.15
C GLU A 143 -7.77 1.40 -15.32
N GLU A 144 -6.70 1.84 -15.96
CA GLU A 144 -6.05 1.15 -17.08
C GLU A 144 -5.46 -0.21 -16.67
N ALA A 145 -4.94 -0.33 -15.45
CA ALA A 145 -4.48 -1.59 -14.89
C ALA A 145 -5.61 -2.51 -14.40
N GLY A 146 -6.87 -2.08 -14.45
CA GLY A 146 -8.03 -2.83 -14.02
C GLY A 146 -8.07 -3.08 -12.50
N CYS A 147 -7.60 -2.11 -11.69
CA CYS A 147 -7.66 -2.19 -10.24
C CYS A 147 -9.10 -2.23 -9.73
N ARG A 148 -9.35 -3.00 -8.67
CA ARG A 148 -10.67 -3.04 -8.02
C ARG A 148 -11.00 -1.73 -7.29
N HIS A 149 -9.97 -1.11 -6.72
CA HIS A 149 -10.07 0.09 -5.91
C HIS A 149 -9.23 1.21 -6.53
N ALA A 150 -9.64 1.72 -7.69
CA ALA A 150 -8.95 2.79 -8.39
C ALA A 150 -8.83 4.08 -7.55
N ASP A 151 -9.80 4.32 -6.65
CA ASP A 151 -9.81 5.41 -5.67
C ASP A 151 -8.59 5.39 -4.72
N ARG A 152 -7.93 4.23 -4.58
CA ARG A 152 -6.74 4.05 -3.73
C ARG A 152 -5.41 4.20 -4.47
N VAL A 153 -5.40 4.60 -5.72
CA VAL A 153 -4.21 4.68 -6.58
C VAL A 153 -3.02 5.38 -5.92
N TYR A 154 -3.26 6.46 -5.17
CA TYR A 154 -2.18 7.18 -4.48
C TYR A 154 -1.52 6.37 -3.38
N ALA A 155 -2.30 5.59 -2.61
CA ALA A 155 -1.76 4.71 -1.59
C ALA A 155 -0.91 3.60 -2.24
N TYR A 156 -1.38 3.02 -3.33
CA TYR A 156 -0.66 2.02 -4.09
C TYR A 156 0.66 2.56 -4.66
N LEU A 157 0.62 3.68 -5.35
CA LEU A 157 1.81 4.30 -5.93
C LEU A 157 2.83 4.71 -4.86
N ASN A 158 2.38 5.21 -3.71
CA ASN A 158 3.27 5.52 -2.60
C ASN A 158 3.93 4.26 -2.02
N ASN A 159 3.21 3.15 -1.89
CA ASN A 159 3.78 1.89 -1.44
C ASN A 159 4.79 1.34 -2.45
N LEU A 160 4.44 1.30 -3.75
CA LEU A 160 5.33 0.85 -4.81
C LEU A 160 6.62 1.68 -4.88
N HIS A 161 6.51 3.01 -4.72
CA HIS A 161 7.66 3.90 -4.64
C HIS A 161 8.51 3.64 -3.39
N ARG A 162 7.89 3.47 -2.22
CA ARG A 162 8.57 3.11 -0.97
C ARG A 162 9.33 1.79 -1.09
N LEU A 163 8.78 0.82 -1.82
CA LEU A 163 9.42 -0.47 -2.09
C LEU A 163 10.53 -0.38 -3.15
N GLY A 164 10.73 0.80 -3.76
CA GLY A 164 11.75 1.00 -4.78
C GLY A 164 11.42 0.42 -6.15
N LEU A 165 10.14 0.06 -6.40
CA LEU A 165 9.69 -0.58 -7.64
C LEU A 165 9.37 0.40 -8.75
N ILE A 166 8.97 1.64 -8.40
CA ILE A 166 8.61 2.69 -9.37
C ILE A 166 9.33 4.00 -9.05
N TRP A 167 9.48 4.83 -10.09
CA TRP A 167 9.90 6.24 -9.99
C TRP A 167 8.81 7.18 -10.50
N PHE A 168 8.73 8.36 -9.87
CA PHE A 168 8.00 9.52 -10.38
C PHE A 168 9.00 10.45 -11.06
N LEU A 169 8.97 10.51 -12.38
CA LEU A 169 9.89 11.34 -13.13
C LEU A 169 9.28 12.72 -13.43
N ARG A 170 10.16 13.72 -13.52
CA ARG A 170 9.78 15.08 -13.95
C ARG A 170 9.62 15.20 -15.46
N GLU A 171 10.25 14.32 -16.19
CA GLU A 171 10.25 14.25 -17.63
C GLU A 171 8.90 13.70 -18.11
N PRO A 172 8.19 14.42 -19.00
CA PRO A 172 6.97 13.91 -19.60
C PRO A 172 7.28 12.86 -20.67
N LEU A 173 6.30 12.00 -20.95
CA LEU A 173 6.32 11.11 -22.10
C LEU A 173 6.33 11.92 -23.39
N ARG A 174 6.89 11.35 -24.47
CA ARG A 174 6.91 11.98 -25.79
C ARG A 174 5.51 12.10 -26.42
N GLU A 175 4.60 11.20 -26.08
CA GLU A 175 3.25 11.10 -26.61
C GLU A 175 2.30 12.10 -25.94
N ALA A 176 2.20 13.29 -26.52
CA ALA A 176 1.36 14.37 -25.97
C ALA A 176 -0.14 14.03 -25.90
N SER A 177 -0.63 13.14 -26.78
CA SER A 177 -2.02 12.69 -26.81
C SER A 177 -2.47 12.01 -25.54
N ARG A 178 -1.60 11.23 -24.90
CA ARG A 178 -1.90 10.55 -23.63
C ARG A 178 -2.17 11.55 -22.48
N TYR A 179 -1.48 12.69 -22.49
CA TYR A 179 -1.75 13.76 -21.51
C TYR A 179 -3.05 14.49 -21.82
N GLN A 180 -3.44 14.65 -23.09
CA GLN A 180 -4.70 15.29 -23.44
C GLN A 180 -5.89 14.54 -22.87
N VAL A 181 -5.85 13.19 -22.94
CA VAL A 181 -6.89 12.32 -22.36
C VAL A 181 -6.94 12.50 -20.85
N LEU A 182 -5.79 12.49 -20.19
CA LEU A 182 -5.67 12.64 -18.73
C LEU A 182 -6.11 14.06 -18.28
N GLU A 183 -5.69 15.10 -18.99
CA GLU A 183 -6.03 16.49 -18.71
C GLU A 183 -7.52 16.80 -18.94
N ALA A 184 -8.21 15.99 -19.76
CA ALA A 184 -9.65 16.08 -19.99
C ALA A 184 -10.51 15.36 -18.93
N GLN A 185 -9.90 14.61 -18.01
CA GLN A 185 -10.64 13.92 -16.95
C GLN A 185 -11.39 14.93 -16.06
N PRO A 186 -12.63 14.62 -15.66
CA PRO A 186 -13.45 15.54 -14.87
C PRO A 186 -12.76 16.04 -13.60
N GLU A 187 -12.03 15.18 -12.91
CA GLU A 187 -11.29 15.50 -11.70
C GLU A 187 -10.21 16.56 -11.94
N VAL A 188 -9.43 16.40 -13.01
CA VAL A 188 -8.37 17.35 -13.39
C VAL A 188 -8.98 18.69 -13.80
N VAL A 189 -10.08 18.66 -14.56
CA VAL A 189 -10.81 19.87 -14.96
C VAL A 189 -11.35 20.64 -13.73
N GLU A 190 -11.93 19.95 -12.75
CA GLU A 190 -12.43 20.56 -11.52
C GLU A 190 -11.29 21.17 -10.70
N GLU A 191 -10.15 20.54 -10.65
CA GLU A 191 -8.95 21.04 -9.96
C GLU A 191 -8.37 22.27 -10.65
N LEU A 192 -8.36 22.29 -11.98
CA LEU A 192 -7.97 23.48 -12.74
C LEU A 192 -8.92 24.65 -12.47
N LYS A 193 -10.25 24.42 -12.43
CA LYS A 193 -11.22 25.44 -12.04
C LYS A 193 -10.97 25.97 -10.63
N ARG A 194 -10.70 25.08 -9.68
CA ARG A 194 -10.40 25.42 -8.28
C ARG A 194 -9.13 26.27 -8.16
N GLY A 195 -8.10 25.98 -8.95
CA GLY A 195 -6.87 26.75 -9.00
C GLY A 195 -6.99 28.09 -9.72
N GLY A 196 -8.12 28.37 -10.40
CA GLY A 196 -8.45 29.66 -11.01
C GLY A 196 -7.67 29.95 -12.29
N ARG A 197 -7.61 31.24 -12.67
CA ARG A 197 -7.08 31.67 -13.98
C ARG A 197 -5.61 31.38 -14.24
N THR A 198 -4.82 31.10 -13.21
CA THR A 198 -3.40 30.79 -13.31
C THR A 198 -3.12 29.30 -13.16
N ALA A 199 -4.18 28.49 -13.04
CA ALA A 199 -4.05 27.06 -12.94
C ALA A 199 -3.53 26.44 -14.25
N ARG A 200 -2.65 25.45 -14.10
CA ARG A 200 -2.08 24.70 -15.22
C ARG A 200 -1.71 23.30 -14.78
N THR A 201 -1.64 22.41 -15.74
CA THR A 201 -1.06 21.08 -15.54
C THR A 201 0.46 21.13 -15.70
N VAL A 202 1.14 20.30 -14.91
CA VAL A 202 2.57 20.01 -15.06
C VAL A 202 2.69 18.52 -15.32
N ARG A 203 3.09 18.16 -16.54
CA ARG A 203 3.18 16.79 -17.01
C ARG A 203 4.36 16.06 -16.36
N ARG A 204 4.15 14.81 -15.98
CA ARG A 204 5.06 13.92 -15.28
C ARG A 204 4.93 12.53 -15.88
N SER A 205 5.78 11.60 -15.46
CA SER A 205 5.63 10.19 -15.79
C SER A 205 5.90 9.28 -14.59
N ILE A 206 5.32 8.09 -14.65
CA ILE A 206 5.51 7.00 -13.70
C ILE A 206 6.16 5.86 -14.47
N VAL A 207 7.28 5.33 -13.98
CA VAL A 207 8.05 4.27 -14.62
C VAL A 207 8.45 3.20 -13.62
N LEU A 208 8.68 1.98 -14.05
CA LEU A 208 9.41 1.00 -13.26
C LEU A 208 10.85 1.45 -13.03
N THR A 209 11.41 1.12 -11.87
CA THR A 209 12.85 1.18 -11.65
C THR A 209 13.51 -0.02 -12.31
N PRO A 210 14.83 -0.03 -12.57
CA PRO A 210 15.55 -1.24 -12.98
C PRO A 210 15.34 -2.41 -12.02
N PHE A 211 15.27 -2.14 -10.71
CA PHE A 211 14.95 -3.14 -9.70
C PHE A 211 13.48 -3.60 -9.79
N GLY A 212 12.56 -2.68 -10.13
CA GLY A 212 11.15 -3.01 -10.38
C GLY A 212 10.94 -3.84 -11.64
N GLU A 213 11.72 -3.59 -12.70
CA GLU A 213 11.70 -4.39 -13.93
C GLU A 213 12.15 -5.82 -13.66
N ASP A 214 13.30 -5.99 -12.95
CA ASP A 214 13.81 -7.29 -12.55
C ASP A 214 12.85 -8.03 -11.61
N PHE A 215 12.26 -7.32 -10.64
CA PHE A 215 11.22 -7.88 -9.77
C PHE A 215 10.01 -8.38 -10.57
N CYS A 216 9.50 -7.60 -11.51
CA CYS A 216 8.37 -8.00 -12.34
C CYS A 216 8.69 -9.22 -13.20
N ALA A 217 9.87 -9.23 -13.84
CA ALA A 217 10.31 -10.34 -14.67
C ALA A 217 10.47 -11.65 -13.88
N THR A 218 10.92 -11.55 -12.62
CA THR A 218 11.17 -12.70 -11.77
C THR A 218 9.92 -13.20 -11.03
N CYS A 219 9.07 -12.27 -10.55
CA CYS A 219 8.04 -12.60 -9.57
C CYS A 219 6.61 -12.58 -10.12
N LEU A 220 6.36 -11.92 -11.27
CA LEU A 220 5.01 -11.79 -11.81
C LEU A 220 4.87 -12.56 -13.12
N PRO A 221 3.71 -13.24 -13.35
CA PRO A 221 3.41 -13.83 -14.65
C PRO A 221 3.15 -12.69 -15.64
N LEU A 222 4.13 -12.41 -16.50
CA LEU A 222 4.02 -11.35 -17.52
C LEU A 222 3.38 -11.88 -18.80
N GLU A 223 3.40 -13.20 -19.07
CA GLU A 223 2.71 -13.79 -20.18
C GLU A 223 1.20 -13.76 -19.93
N ASP A 224 0.41 -13.39 -20.93
CA ASP A 224 -1.04 -13.53 -20.87
C ASP A 224 -1.34 -15.04 -20.82
N SER A 225 -1.68 -15.52 -19.61
CA SER A 225 -2.17 -16.88 -19.40
C SER A 225 -3.56 -17.00 -20.05
N GLY A 226 -3.58 -17.02 -21.37
CA GLY A 226 -4.76 -17.27 -22.19
C GLY A 226 -5.18 -18.75 -22.19
N GLU A 227 -4.62 -19.56 -21.29
CA GLU A 227 -5.02 -20.96 -21.14
C GLU A 227 -6.00 -21.07 -19.97
N PRO A 228 -7.27 -21.40 -20.22
CA PRO A 228 -8.21 -21.70 -19.18
C PRO A 228 -7.69 -22.91 -18.39
N PRO A 229 -7.95 -23.03 -17.07
CA PRO A 229 -7.51 -24.16 -16.28
C PRO A 229 -8.02 -25.44 -16.95
N GLU A 230 -7.09 -26.31 -17.28
CA GLU A 230 -7.36 -27.66 -17.78
C GLU A 230 -8.30 -28.34 -16.79
N THR A 231 -9.55 -28.49 -17.16
CA THR A 231 -10.52 -29.29 -16.41
C THR A 231 -10.08 -30.72 -16.51
N ASP A 232 -9.53 -31.23 -15.40
CA ASP A 232 -9.22 -32.64 -15.20
C ASP A 232 -10.51 -33.49 -15.48
N PRO A 233 -10.51 -34.39 -16.46
CA PRO A 233 -11.66 -35.25 -16.69
C PRO A 233 -11.69 -36.34 -15.62
N ALA A 234 -12.81 -36.37 -14.87
CA ALA A 234 -13.14 -37.40 -13.89
C ALA A 234 -13.24 -38.79 -14.50
#